data_47332e65584a20d04f39c787be7ed4f2
#
_entry.id   47332e65584a20d04f39c787be7ed4f2
#
_cell.length_a   1.000
_cell.length_b   1.000
_cell.length_c   1.000
_cell.angle_alpha   90.00
_cell.angle_beta   90.00
_cell.angle_gamma   90.00
#
_symmetry.space_group_name_H-M   'P 1'
#
loop_
_entity.id
_entity.type
_entity.pdbx_description
1 polymer ?
#
loop_
_entity_poly.entity_id
_entity_poly.type
_entity_poly.pdbx_seq_one_letter_code
_entity_poly.pdbx_strand_id
1 'polypeptide(L)'
;MRGARVGGAVRCVTVLLVAASLASCSYFGSDKPKPKPLEPITAPMAVQPSWRQSIGKVTFPLTVAVANGLLFVGDNDGNVSAVEAATGSTVWRVNAGARISAGVGSDGTTAAVITRDGNLVALASGQVKWKRPLGVRVATAPLVAGGRVFVLGVDRAVLAFDASDGARLWQLKRPGDPLTLSQSGVIAPFKNTLIVGQGPRMASIDPISSAVRWEVTIGAPRGANEVERLADLVGPVLRTGDTVCARSFQAGVGCVNAERGTVAWTKTIGGTGAVNGDGSQVFGADASDRLTAWKTDNGDVMWTSEALMFRGLGAPAVVAGSVVFGDQDGTLHFFTRAKGESQARVATDGSAISIPPVVVGGLLIVVTRSGGLFAFRPS
;
A
#
# COMPACT_ATOMS: atom_id res chain seq x y z
N MET A 1 33.87 71.73 30.05
CA MET A 1 32.70 71.13 30.67
C MET A 1 32.46 69.83 29.99
N ARG A 2 32.37 68.74 30.78
CA ARG A 2 32.41 67.35 30.36
C ARG A 2 31.06 66.89 29.84
N GLY A 3 30.95 66.37 28.61
CA GLY A 3 29.82 65.64 28.10
C GLY A 3 30.14 64.13 28.07
N ALA A 4 29.38 63.38 28.89
CA ALA A 4 29.60 61.96 29.11
C ALA A 4 29.15 61.11 27.91
N ARG A 5 29.99 60.19 27.50
CA ARG A 5 29.68 59.11 26.54
C ARG A 5 28.91 58.00 27.22
N VAL A 6 27.62 57.87 26.91
CA VAL A 6 26.76 56.75 27.34
C VAL A 6 26.14 56.12 26.10
N GLY A 7 26.94 55.55 25.20
CA GLY A 7 26.42 55.00 23.96
C GLY A 7 26.92 53.58 23.58
N GLY A 8 27.89 53.04 24.36
CA GLY A 8 28.55 51.78 23.99
C GLY A 8 27.95 50.49 24.57
N ALA A 9 27.38 50.59 25.76
CA ALA A 9 26.92 49.40 26.51
C ALA A 9 25.56 48.83 26.02
N VAL A 10 24.67 49.71 25.53
CA VAL A 10 23.33 49.28 25.11
C VAL A 10 23.36 48.52 23.78
N ARG A 11 24.31 48.84 22.88
CA ARG A 11 24.44 48.12 21.59
C ARG A 11 24.99 46.69 21.72
N CYS A 12 25.86 46.40 22.66
CA CYS A 12 26.41 45.08 22.89
C CYS A 12 25.37 44.11 23.54
N VAL A 13 24.50 44.61 24.40
CA VAL A 13 23.46 43.78 25.05
C VAL A 13 22.36 43.38 24.05
N THR A 14 22.01 44.27 23.11
CA THR A 14 20.99 43.97 22.11
C THR A 14 21.46 42.94 21.09
N VAL A 15 22.74 42.95 20.70
CA VAL A 15 23.31 41.94 19.78
C VAL A 15 23.44 40.58 20.43
N LEU A 16 23.76 40.52 21.74
CA LEU A 16 23.80 39.24 22.48
C LEU A 16 22.42 38.62 22.70
N LEU A 17 21.37 39.41 22.87
CA LEU A 17 19.97 38.90 23.01
C LEU A 17 19.41 38.37 21.67
N VAL A 18 19.77 38.97 20.53
CA VAL A 18 19.36 38.49 19.21
C VAL A 18 20.12 37.21 18.81
N ALA A 19 21.39 37.07 19.20
CA ALA A 19 22.18 35.86 18.95
C ALA A 19 21.66 34.64 19.79
N ALA A 20 21.18 34.88 21.02
CA ALA A 20 20.62 33.85 21.88
C ALA A 20 19.24 33.34 21.38
N SER A 21 18.43 34.20 20.70
CA SER A 21 17.14 33.80 20.13
C SER A 21 17.23 32.96 18.85
N LEU A 22 18.36 33.06 18.12
CA LEU A 22 18.64 32.25 16.93
C LEU A 22 19.17 30.84 17.27
N ALA A 23 19.75 30.65 18.45
CA ALA A 23 20.24 29.34 18.90
C ALA A 23 19.15 28.43 19.48
N SER A 24 17.96 28.96 19.83
CA SER A 24 16.87 28.16 20.43
C SER A 24 16.00 27.40 19.42
N CYS A 25 16.07 27.71 18.12
CA CYS A 25 15.26 27.02 17.09
C CYS A 25 15.82 25.66 16.65
N SER A 26 17.04 25.30 17.01
CA SER A 26 17.64 24.01 16.63
C SER A 26 17.46 22.89 17.66
N TYR A 27 16.84 23.17 18.83
CA TYR A 27 16.65 22.17 19.90
C TYR A 27 15.32 21.40 19.82
N PHE A 28 14.42 21.73 18.89
CA PHE A 28 13.14 21.03 18.67
C PHE A 28 13.11 20.24 17.36
N GLY A 29 14.24 19.70 16.91
CA GLY A 29 14.25 18.64 15.93
C GLY A 29 13.66 17.40 16.61
N SER A 30 12.46 16.96 16.22
CA SER A 30 11.97 15.65 16.64
C SER A 30 12.94 14.60 16.10
N ASP A 31 13.84 14.08 16.94
CA ASP A 31 14.69 12.95 16.57
C ASP A 31 13.77 11.78 16.23
N LYS A 32 13.62 11.49 14.94
CA LYS A 32 12.90 10.30 14.50
C LYS A 32 13.60 9.09 15.12
N PRO A 33 12.85 8.15 15.70
CA PRO A 33 13.43 6.94 16.26
C PRO A 33 14.34 6.27 15.21
N LYS A 34 15.55 5.90 15.63
CA LYS A 34 16.51 5.21 14.74
C LYS A 34 16.09 3.75 14.55
N PRO A 35 16.29 3.17 13.37
CA PRO A 35 16.06 1.76 13.14
C PRO A 35 16.82 0.89 14.14
N LYS A 36 16.15 -0.12 14.69
CA LYS A 36 16.79 -1.11 15.57
C LYS A 36 17.92 -1.81 14.81
N PRO A 37 19.12 -1.98 15.40
CA PRO A 37 20.20 -2.78 14.80
C PRO A 37 19.73 -4.20 14.49
N LEU A 38 20.15 -4.73 13.33
CA LEU A 38 19.79 -6.07 12.90
C LEU A 38 20.64 -7.11 13.62
N GLU A 39 20.00 -8.08 14.25
CA GLU A 39 20.65 -9.19 14.92
C GLU A 39 21.15 -10.24 13.90
N PRO A 40 22.20 -11.02 14.19
CA PRO A 40 22.63 -12.14 13.35
C PRO A 40 21.53 -13.16 13.13
N ILE A 41 21.53 -13.81 11.97
CA ILE A 41 20.59 -14.89 11.64
C ILE A 41 21.22 -16.22 12.06
N THR A 42 20.53 -16.97 12.93
CA THR A 42 21.02 -18.23 13.48
C THR A 42 20.68 -19.45 12.61
N ALA A 43 19.56 -19.40 11.89
CA ALA A 43 19.09 -20.47 11.01
C ALA A 43 18.78 -19.90 9.61
N PRO A 44 19.82 -19.68 8.77
CA PRO A 44 19.63 -19.04 7.48
C PRO A 44 18.92 -19.97 6.49
N MET A 45 17.97 -19.38 5.72
CA MET A 45 17.40 -20.00 4.53
C MET A 45 18.06 -19.42 3.27
N ALA A 46 18.07 -20.18 2.19
CA ALA A 46 18.55 -19.69 0.92
C ALA A 46 17.45 -18.89 0.19
N VAL A 47 17.82 -17.75 -0.38
CA VAL A 47 16.98 -16.95 -1.25
C VAL A 47 17.78 -16.60 -2.49
N GLN A 48 17.37 -17.15 -3.63
CA GLN A 48 18.09 -16.95 -4.88
C GLN A 48 17.42 -15.87 -5.72
N PRO A 49 18.19 -14.90 -6.27
CA PRO A 49 17.67 -14.01 -7.30
C PRO A 49 17.37 -14.80 -8.56
N SER A 50 16.17 -14.67 -9.10
CA SER A 50 15.75 -15.34 -10.33
C SER A 50 15.99 -14.45 -11.55
N TRP A 51 15.49 -13.22 -11.52
CA TRP A 51 15.73 -12.21 -12.54
C TRP A 51 15.53 -10.81 -11.96
N ARG A 52 16.02 -9.81 -12.68
CA ARG A 52 15.80 -8.39 -12.38
C ARG A 52 15.67 -7.58 -13.66
N GLN A 53 14.86 -6.50 -13.61
CA GLN A 53 14.80 -5.46 -14.63
C GLN A 53 14.44 -4.11 -14.01
N SER A 54 14.41 -3.05 -14.82
CA SER A 54 13.99 -1.72 -14.43
C SER A 54 12.75 -1.32 -15.23
N ILE A 55 11.73 -0.80 -14.54
CA ILE A 55 10.51 -0.28 -15.16
C ILE A 55 10.47 1.25 -15.22
N GLY A 56 11.31 1.93 -14.47
CA GLY A 56 11.27 3.38 -14.27
C GLY A 56 10.76 3.73 -12.87
N LYS A 57 11.04 4.96 -12.40
CA LYS A 57 10.75 5.42 -11.05
C LYS A 57 9.26 5.32 -10.69
N VAL A 58 8.94 4.89 -9.47
CA VAL A 58 7.58 4.75 -8.95
C VAL A 58 7.41 5.55 -7.65
N THR A 59 6.64 6.63 -7.69
CA THR A 59 6.36 7.49 -6.53
C THR A 59 4.88 7.68 -6.26
N PHE A 60 4.03 6.90 -6.90
CA PHE A 60 2.58 6.86 -6.72
C PHE A 60 2.17 5.49 -6.10
N PRO A 61 0.97 5.35 -5.58
CA PRO A 61 0.44 4.06 -5.14
C PRO A 61 0.34 3.08 -6.31
N LEU A 62 1.39 2.25 -6.47
CA LEU A 62 1.42 1.18 -7.46
C LEU A 62 0.84 -0.10 -6.85
N THR A 63 -0.02 -0.77 -7.59
CA THR A 63 -0.37 -2.17 -7.39
C THR A 63 0.22 -2.98 -8.55
N VAL A 64 0.95 -4.03 -8.23
CA VAL A 64 1.38 -5.00 -9.24
C VAL A 64 0.20 -5.95 -9.47
N ALA A 65 -0.47 -5.81 -10.62
CA ALA A 65 -1.52 -6.77 -10.97
C ALA A 65 -0.89 -8.04 -11.55
N VAL A 66 -1.45 -9.19 -11.16
CA VAL A 66 -0.99 -10.51 -11.63
C VAL A 66 -2.17 -11.21 -12.29
N ALA A 67 -2.01 -11.58 -13.55
CA ALA A 67 -3.00 -12.37 -14.28
C ALA A 67 -2.34 -13.16 -15.41
N ASN A 68 -2.77 -14.39 -15.62
CA ASN A 68 -2.31 -15.27 -16.71
C ASN A 68 -0.77 -15.42 -16.76
N GLY A 69 -0.09 -15.44 -15.61
CA GLY A 69 1.38 -15.53 -15.55
C GLY A 69 2.11 -14.22 -15.89
N LEU A 70 1.38 -13.13 -16.13
CA LEU A 70 1.92 -11.80 -16.40
C LEU A 70 1.84 -10.90 -15.17
N LEU A 71 2.83 -10.05 -15.04
CA LEU A 71 2.87 -8.91 -14.12
C LEU A 71 2.52 -7.64 -14.90
N PHE A 72 1.58 -6.86 -14.40
CA PHE A 72 1.27 -5.55 -14.97
C PHE A 72 1.78 -4.48 -14.02
N VAL A 73 2.70 -3.66 -14.49
CA VAL A 73 3.40 -2.63 -13.72
C VAL A 73 3.40 -1.30 -14.48
N GLY A 74 3.61 -0.22 -13.77
CA GLY A 74 3.68 1.11 -14.37
C GLY A 74 4.72 2.00 -13.70
N ASP A 75 5.15 3.05 -14.40
CA ASP A 75 6.10 4.05 -13.91
C ASP A 75 5.50 5.46 -13.84
N ASN A 76 6.27 6.39 -13.26
CA ASN A 76 5.86 7.78 -13.13
C ASN A 76 5.62 8.50 -14.47
N ASP A 77 6.29 8.06 -15.54
CA ASP A 77 6.28 8.74 -16.83
C ASP A 77 5.12 8.27 -17.73
N GLY A 78 4.28 7.39 -17.20
CA GLY A 78 3.07 6.91 -17.88
C GLY A 78 3.25 5.59 -18.60
N ASN A 79 4.42 4.96 -18.52
CA ASN A 79 4.60 3.66 -19.17
C ASN A 79 3.91 2.58 -18.34
N VAL A 80 3.18 1.71 -19.02
CA VAL A 80 2.59 0.48 -18.50
C VAL A 80 3.21 -0.68 -19.24
N SER A 81 3.63 -1.72 -18.52
CA SER A 81 4.27 -2.90 -19.07
C SER A 81 3.57 -4.17 -18.61
N ALA A 82 3.42 -5.14 -19.51
CA ALA A 82 3.17 -6.53 -19.16
C ALA A 82 4.49 -7.29 -19.23
N VAL A 83 4.82 -7.98 -18.16
CA VAL A 83 6.09 -8.68 -17.96
C VAL A 83 5.79 -10.11 -17.60
N GLU A 84 6.44 -11.07 -18.24
CA GLU A 84 6.31 -12.48 -17.90
C GLU A 84 6.91 -12.75 -16.51
N ALA A 85 6.09 -13.24 -15.60
CA ALA A 85 6.49 -13.41 -14.21
C ALA A 85 7.62 -14.42 -14.02
N ALA A 86 7.68 -15.45 -14.87
CA ALA A 86 8.68 -16.50 -14.78
C ALA A 86 10.09 -16.05 -15.20
N THR A 87 10.18 -15.20 -16.23
CA THR A 87 11.45 -14.84 -16.88
C THR A 87 11.86 -13.39 -16.71
N GLY A 88 10.91 -12.50 -16.38
CA GLY A 88 11.10 -11.06 -16.38
C GLY A 88 11.06 -10.44 -17.78
N SER A 89 10.76 -11.20 -18.83
CA SER A 89 10.71 -10.68 -20.20
C SER A 89 9.52 -9.75 -20.39
N THR A 90 9.75 -8.57 -20.99
CA THR A 90 8.67 -7.64 -21.32
C THR A 90 7.90 -8.14 -22.54
N VAL A 91 6.61 -8.42 -22.36
CA VAL A 91 5.71 -8.83 -23.45
C VAL A 91 5.27 -7.63 -24.27
N TRP A 92 4.90 -6.55 -23.59
CA TRP A 92 4.61 -5.27 -24.22
C TRP A 92 4.85 -4.12 -23.24
N ARG A 93 5.12 -2.93 -23.79
CA ARG A 93 5.20 -1.67 -23.06
C ARG A 93 4.53 -0.58 -23.88
N VAL A 94 3.70 0.24 -23.22
CA VAL A 94 2.96 1.34 -23.86
C VAL A 94 2.83 2.51 -22.92
N ASN A 95 2.84 3.72 -23.46
CA ASN A 95 2.63 4.92 -22.66
C ASN A 95 1.13 5.28 -22.63
N ALA A 96 0.58 5.53 -21.46
CA ALA A 96 -0.82 5.91 -21.23
C ALA A 96 -1.14 7.36 -21.68
N GLY A 97 -0.15 8.09 -22.18
CA GLY A 97 -0.28 9.45 -22.67
C GLY A 97 -0.17 10.53 -21.59
N ALA A 98 0.01 10.16 -20.32
CA ALA A 98 0.26 11.08 -19.21
C ALA A 98 0.85 10.33 -18.02
N ARG A 99 1.43 11.07 -17.04
CA ARG A 99 1.98 10.51 -15.80
C ARG A 99 0.91 9.77 -15.01
N ILE A 100 1.25 8.59 -14.47
CA ILE A 100 0.33 7.78 -13.66
C ILE A 100 0.20 8.36 -12.25
N SER A 101 -1.00 8.32 -11.70
CA SER A 101 -1.32 8.65 -10.31
C SER A 101 -1.76 7.44 -9.48
N ALA A 102 -2.32 6.40 -10.11
CA ALA A 102 -2.68 5.13 -9.47
C ALA A 102 -2.77 4.01 -10.52
N GLY A 103 -2.39 2.81 -10.17
CA GLY A 103 -2.44 1.63 -11.05
C GLY A 103 -1.43 0.57 -10.58
N VAL A 104 -1.39 -0.58 -11.21
CA VAL A 104 -2.13 -1.03 -12.39
C VAL A 104 -3.21 -2.01 -11.92
N GLY A 105 -4.39 -1.97 -12.52
CA GLY A 105 -5.37 -3.05 -12.42
C GLY A 105 -5.37 -3.86 -13.71
N SER A 106 -5.52 -5.17 -13.66
CA SER A 106 -5.65 -6.01 -14.86
C SER A 106 -6.35 -7.32 -14.56
N ASP A 107 -7.08 -7.83 -15.56
CA ASP A 107 -7.65 -9.19 -15.62
C ASP A 107 -6.85 -10.12 -16.54
N GLY A 108 -5.71 -9.63 -17.08
CA GLY A 108 -4.86 -10.36 -18.04
C GLY A 108 -5.15 -10.02 -19.50
N THR A 109 -6.31 -9.46 -19.81
CA THR A 109 -6.71 -9.00 -21.14
C THR A 109 -6.68 -7.48 -21.24
N THR A 110 -7.32 -6.82 -20.28
CA THR A 110 -7.35 -5.38 -20.13
C THR A 110 -6.51 -4.95 -18.94
N ALA A 111 -5.65 -3.97 -19.11
CA ALA A 111 -4.98 -3.25 -18.06
C ALA A 111 -5.59 -1.84 -17.92
N ALA A 112 -5.62 -1.31 -16.71
CA ALA A 112 -6.17 0.03 -16.44
C ALA A 112 -5.30 0.81 -15.47
N VAL A 113 -5.12 2.10 -15.76
CA VAL A 113 -4.39 3.05 -14.90
C VAL A 113 -5.15 4.36 -14.79
N ILE A 114 -4.85 5.10 -13.72
CA ILE A 114 -5.32 6.48 -13.55
C ILE A 114 -4.14 7.41 -13.80
N THR A 115 -4.36 8.42 -14.61
CA THR A 115 -3.36 9.44 -14.92
C THR A 115 -3.53 10.70 -14.06
N ARG A 116 -2.46 11.49 -13.90
CA ARG A 116 -2.49 12.70 -13.06
C ARG A 116 -3.42 13.80 -13.56
N ASP A 117 -3.73 13.79 -14.86
CA ASP A 117 -4.74 14.66 -15.48
C ASP A 117 -6.19 14.16 -15.25
N GLY A 118 -6.38 13.17 -14.36
CA GLY A 118 -7.69 12.71 -13.91
C GLY A 118 -8.42 11.79 -14.89
N ASN A 119 -7.69 11.08 -15.76
CA ASN A 119 -8.31 10.12 -16.68
C ASN A 119 -8.08 8.68 -16.24
N LEU A 120 -9.09 7.85 -16.47
CA LEU A 120 -8.98 6.40 -16.52
C LEU A 120 -8.56 6.03 -17.94
N VAL A 121 -7.47 5.27 -18.07
CA VAL A 121 -6.94 4.79 -19.35
C VAL A 121 -6.94 3.27 -19.32
N ALA A 122 -7.60 2.65 -20.30
CA ALA A 122 -7.57 1.22 -20.52
C ALA A 122 -6.64 0.87 -21.67
N LEU A 123 -5.89 -0.21 -21.47
CA LEU A 123 -4.87 -0.72 -22.38
C LEU A 123 -5.10 -2.21 -22.61
N ALA A 124 -4.85 -2.68 -23.81
CA ALA A 124 -4.86 -4.10 -24.14
C ALA A 124 -3.88 -4.38 -25.27
N SER A 125 -3.14 -5.49 -25.19
CA SER A 125 -2.18 -5.93 -26.21
C SER A 125 -1.19 -4.83 -26.63
N GLY A 126 -0.70 -4.04 -25.67
CA GLY A 126 0.26 -2.97 -25.93
C GLY A 126 -0.31 -1.74 -26.63
N GLN A 127 -1.61 -1.49 -26.53
CA GLN A 127 -2.28 -0.31 -27.12
C GLN A 127 -3.24 0.33 -26.13
N VAL A 128 -3.37 1.65 -26.17
CA VAL A 128 -4.45 2.37 -25.51
C VAL A 128 -5.76 2.08 -26.25
N LYS A 129 -6.74 1.52 -25.56
CA LYS A 129 -8.07 1.21 -26.11
C LYS A 129 -9.01 2.38 -26.00
N TRP A 130 -9.08 2.97 -24.82
CA TRP A 130 -9.92 4.13 -24.56
C TRP A 130 -9.39 4.93 -23.38
N LYS A 131 -9.84 6.17 -23.29
CA LYS A 131 -9.55 7.13 -22.19
C LYS A 131 -10.84 7.82 -21.79
N ARG A 132 -11.09 7.94 -20.45
CA ARG A 132 -12.29 8.59 -19.90
C ARG A 132 -11.92 9.51 -18.74
N PRO A 133 -12.42 10.76 -18.74
CA PRO A 133 -12.26 11.66 -17.61
C PRO A 133 -13.10 11.16 -16.42
N LEU A 134 -12.53 11.17 -15.22
CA LEU A 134 -13.18 10.68 -14.01
C LEU A 134 -13.95 11.77 -13.26
N GLY A 135 -13.48 13.02 -13.29
CA GLY A 135 -14.03 14.12 -12.50
C GLY A 135 -13.80 13.97 -10.99
N VAL A 136 -13.00 13.00 -10.56
CA VAL A 136 -12.64 12.72 -9.17
C VAL A 136 -11.18 12.32 -9.07
N ARG A 137 -10.53 12.69 -7.96
CA ARG A 137 -9.16 12.21 -7.68
C ARG A 137 -9.20 10.74 -7.25
N VAL A 138 -8.16 10.00 -7.63
CA VAL A 138 -8.04 8.56 -7.34
C VAL A 138 -6.61 8.28 -6.88
N ALA A 139 -6.49 7.53 -5.77
CA ALA A 139 -5.23 7.03 -5.22
C ALA A 139 -5.16 5.50 -5.21
N THR A 140 -6.26 4.83 -5.52
CA THR A 140 -6.38 3.37 -5.55
C THR A 140 -6.28 2.87 -6.99
N ALA A 141 -5.50 1.82 -7.23
CA ALA A 141 -5.46 1.18 -8.54
C ALA A 141 -6.87 0.75 -8.98
N PRO A 142 -7.26 0.95 -10.25
CA PRO A 142 -8.52 0.42 -10.76
C PRO A 142 -8.59 -1.09 -10.59
N LEU A 143 -9.77 -1.64 -10.38
CA LEU A 143 -10.00 -3.08 -10.45
C LEU A 143 -10.59 -3.42 -11.82
N VAL A 144 -9.95 -4.33 -12.55
CA VAL A 144 -10.49 -4.89 -13.80
C VAL A 144 -11.00 -6.29 -13.50
N ALA A 145 -12.30 -6.52 -13.64
CA ALA A 145 -12.92 -7.82 -13.38
C ALA A 145 -14.30 -7.92 -14.05
N GLY A 146 -14.64 -9.11 -14.57
CA GLY A 146 -15.98 -9.40 -15.10
C GLY A 146 -16.42 -8.46 -16.23
N GLY A 147 -15.51 -8.11 -17.14
CA GLY A 147 -15.78 -7.19 -18.25
C GLY A 147 -16.00 -5.73 -17.81
N ARG A 148 -15.60 -5.37 -16.60
CA ARG A 148 -15.74 -4.02 -16.06
C ARG A 148 -14.44 -3.49 -15.49
N VAL A 149 -14.34 -2.15 -15.46
CA VAL A 149 -13.29 -1.43 -14.74
C VAL A 149 -13.95 -0.65 -13.60
N PHE A 150 -13.58 -0.96 -12.37
CA PHE A 150 -14.09 -0.29 -11.18
C PHE A 150 -13.03 0.68 -10.64
N VAL A 151 -13.48 1.86 -10.22
CA VAL A 151 -12.64 2.93 -9.69
C VAL A 151 -13.16 3.36 -8.33
N LEU A 152 -12.26 3.48 -7.34
CA LEU A 152 -12.56 4.04 -6.03
C LEU A 152 -11.95 5.44 -5.95
N GLY A 153 -12.81 6.46 -5.90
CA GLY A 153 -12.42 7.85 -5.72
C GLY A 153 -12.01 8.18 -4.28
N VAL A 154 -11.20 9.21 -4.10
CA VAL A 154 -10.86 9.73 -2.75
C VAL A 154 -12.08 10.32 -2.05
N ASP A 155 -13.13 10.70 -2.80
CA ASP A 155 -14.44 11.11 -2.28
C ASP A 155 -15.35 9.93 -1.92
N ARG A 156 -14.79 8.71 -1.87
CA ARG A 156 -15.49 7.44 -1.62
C ARG A 156 -16.51 7.06 -2.68
N ALA A 157 -16.57 7.78 -3.80
CA ALA A 157 -17.36 7.37 -4.93
C ALA A 157 -16.79 6.08 -5.54
N VAL A 158 -17.68 5.16 -5.87
CA VAL A 158 -17.32 3.96 -6.66
C VAL A 158 -17.95 4.13 -8.04
N LEU A 159 -17.12 4.00 -9.08
CA LEU A 159 -17.55 4.11 -10.47
C LEU A 159 -17.30 2.78 -11.17
N ALA A 160 -18.19 2.40 -12.06
CA ALA A 160 -17.99 1.25 -12.94
C ALA A 160 -18.08 1.69 -14.40
N PHE A 161 -17.18 1.13 -15.20
CA PHE A 161 -17.11 1.35 -16.65
C PHE A 161 -17.10 0.01 -17.35
N ASP A 162 -17.64 -0.02 -18.56
CA ASP A 162 -17.47 -1.16 -19.46
C ASP A 162 -16.01 -1.26 -19.89
N ALA A 163 -15.41 -2.45 -19.78
CA ALA A 163 -14.00 -2.64 -20.09
C ALA A 163 -13.70 -2.54 -21.59
N SER A 164 -14.69 -2.77 -22.46
CA SER A 164 -14.51 -2.79 -23.90
C SER A 164 -14.42 -1.40 -24.53
N ASP A 165 -15.28 -0.46 -24.08
CA ASP A 165 -15.42 0.87 -24.68
C ASP A 165 -15.30 2.03 -23.69
N GLY A 166 -15.26 1.75 -22.37
CA GLY A 166 -15.18 2.73 -21.31
C GLY A 166 -16.48 3.49 -21.07
N ALA A 167 -17.64 2.99 -21.51
CA ALA A 167 -18.93 3.57 -21.17
C ALA A 167 -19.15 3.50 -19.64
N ARG A 168 -19.55 4.60 -19.01
CA ARG A 168 -19.86 4.59 -17.60
C ARG A 168 -21.17 3.86 -17.34
N LEU A 169 -21.11 2.74 -16.61
CA LEU A 169 -22.25 1.90 -16.28
C LEU A 169 -23.04 2.45 -15.10
N TRP A 170 -22.35 2.79 -14.02
CA TRP A 170 -22.96 3.38 -12.83
C TRP A 170 -21.95 4.14 -11.97
N GLN A 171 -22.46 4.90 -11.03
CA GLN A 171 -21.71 5.59 -9.98
C GLN A 171 -22.48 5.49 -8.67
N LEU A 172 -21.82 5.03 -7.62
CA LEU A 172 -22.32 5.03 -6.26
C LEU A 172 -21.57 6.08 -5.46
N LYS A 173 -22.28 7.15 -5.04
CA LYS A 173 -21.76 8.15 -4.09
C LYS A 173 -22.26 7.80 -2.70
N ARG A 174 -21.37 7.92 -1.71
CA ARG A 174 -21.72 7.71 -0.31
C ARG A 174 -21.30 8.91 0.53
N PRO A 175 -22.14 9.33 1.49
CA PRO A 175 -21.77 10.38 2.43
C PRO A 175 -20.60 9.92 3.30
N GLY A 176 -19.73 10.84 3.68
CA GLY A 176 -18.59 10.56 4.57
C GLY A 176 -17.76 11.81 4.78
N ASP A 177 -16.77 11.72 5.66
CA ASP A 177 -15.84 12.81 5.94
C ASP A 177 -15.08 13.21 4.67
N PRO A 178 -14.86 14.51 4.45
CA PRO A 178 -14.18 14.98 3.25
C PRO A 178 -12.69 14.59 3.21
N LEU A 179 -12.09 14.35 4.38
CA LEU A 179 -10.68 13.99 4.49
C LEU A 179 -10.48 12.48 4.32
N THR A 180 -9.63 12.11 3.37
CA THR A 180 -9.25 10.72 3.08
C THR A 180 -7.76 10.59 2.87
N LEU A 181 -7.23 9.37 3.05
CA LEU A 181 -5.82 9.09 2.80
C LEU A 181 -5.48 9.17 1.31
N SER A 182 -4.28 9.70 1.00
CA SER A 182 -3.70 9.69 -0.34
C SER A 182 -2.88 8.42 -0.62
N GLN A 183 -3.34 7.27 -0.11
CA GLN A 183 -2.73 5.96 -0.35
C GLN A 183 -3.76 4.99 -0.94
N SER A 184 -3.31 3.80 -1.37
CA SER A 184 -4.19 2.79 -1.94
C SER A 184 -5.23 2.34 -0.92
N GLY A 185 -6.50 2.50 -1.27
CA GLY A 185 -7.64 1.98 -0.52
C GLY A 185 -7.98 0.54 -0.90
N VAL A 186 -9.11 0.06 -0.42
CA VAL A 186 -9.60 -1.29 -0.68
C VAL A 186 -10.60 -1.29 -1.81
N ILE A 187 -10.28 -2.01 -2.88
CA ILE A 187 -11.19 -2.44 -3.93
C ILE A 187 -10.74 -3.82 -4.42
N ALA A 188 -11.59 -4.84 -4.28
CA ALA A 188 -11.23 -6.22 -4.60
C ALA A 188 -12.46 -7.02 -5.03
N PRO A 189 -12.30 -8.03 -5.92
CA PRO A 189 -13.39 -8.91 -6.29
C PRO A 189 -13.56 -10.01 -5.23
N PHE A 190 -14.78 -10.37 -4.95
CA PHE A 190 -15.10 -11.55 -4.13
C PHE A 190 -16.31 -12.25 -4.72
N LYS A 191 -16.12 -13.44 -5.32
CA LYS A 191 -17.17 -14.15 -6.04
C LYS A 191 -17.87 -13.20 -7.06
N ASN A 192 -19.16 -13.01 -6.94
CA ASN A 192 -19.96 -12.09 -7.75
C ASN A 192 -20.24 -10.76 -7.02
N THR A 193 -19.33 -10.31 -6.16
CA THR A 193 -19.45 -9.03 -5.45
C THR A 193 -18.15 -8.23 -5.54
N LEU A 194 -18.25 -6.94 -5.26
CA LEU A 194 -17.15 -6.01 -5.15
C LEU A 194 -16.98 -5.64 -3.67
N ILE A 195 -15.81 -5.93 -3.10
CA ILE A 195 -15.43 -5.50 -1.75
C ILE A 195 -14.76 -4.14 -1.85
N VAL A 196 -15.25 -3.17 -1.09
CA VAL A 196 -14.78 -1.78 -1.13
C VAL A 196 -14.57 -1.22 0.26
N GLY A 197 -13.48 -0.48 0.45
CA GLY A 197 -13.25 0.33 1.63
C GLY A 197 -14.02 1.65 1.56
N GLN A 198 -14.75 1.97 2.62
CA GLN A 198 -15.54 3.19 2.77
C GLN A 198 -15.19 3.87 4.11
N GLY A 199 -14.05 4.57 4.14
CA GLY A 199 -13.45 5.00 5.40
C GLY A 199 -13.05 3.78 6.23
N PRO A 200 -13.40 3.70 7.52
CA PRO A 200 -13.08 2.54 8.38
C PRO A 200 -13.97 1.31 8.15
N ARG A 201 -14.88 1.37 7.19
CA ARG A 201 -15.86 0.32 6.90
C ARG A 201 -15.49 -0.45 5.65
N MET A 202 -15.81 -1.74 5.66
CA MET A 202 -15.77 -2.61 4.49
C MET A 202 -17.19 -2.83 4.02
N ALA A 203 -17.44 -2.64 2.73
CA ALA A 203 -18.74 -2.86 2.12
C ALA A 203 -18.64 -3.89 0.99
N SER A 204 -19.69 -4.69 0.82
CA SER A 204 -19.90 -5.51 -0.36
C SER A 204 -20.95 -4.85 -1.25
N ILE A 205 -20.60 -4.67 -2.52
CA ILE A 205 -21.42 -3.99 -3.51
C ILE A 205 -21.71 -4.96 -4.66
N ASP A 206 -22.95 -4.96 -5.13
CA ASP A 206 -23.31 -5.67 -6.36
C ASP A 206 -22.65 -4.99 -7.56
N PRO A 207 -21.81 -5.71 -8.35
CA PRO A 207 -21.06 -5.10 -9.43
C PRO A 207 -21.92 -4.69 -10.63
N ILE A 208 -23.18 -5.10 -10.70
CA ILE A 208 -24.11 -4.79 -11.79
C ILE A 208 -25.02 -3.63 -11.41
N SER A 209 -25.70 -3.73 -10.27
CA SER A 209 -26.71 -2.76 -9.81
C SER A 209 -26.17 -1.65 -8.91
N SER A 210 -24.93 -1.73 -8.45
CA SER A 210 -24.32 -0.89 -7.42
C SER A 210 -24.97 -0.98 -6.02
N ALA A 211 -25.91 -1.91 -5.80
CA ALA A 211 -26.56 -2.09 -4.52
C ALA A 211 -25.57 -2.57 -3.44
N VAL A 212 -25.63 -1.94 -2.27
CA VAL A 212 -24.84 -2.37 -1.11
C VAL A 212 -25.51 -3.59 -0.51
N ARG A 213 -24.81 -4.74 -0.46
CA ARG A 213 -25.32 -5.98 0.11
C ARG A 213 -25.12 -6.04 1.61
N TRP A 214 -23.96 -5.60 2.09
CA TRP A 214 -23.65 -5.47 3.52
C TRP A 214 -22.54 -4.45 3.73
N GLU A 215 -22.42 -3.97 4.97
CA GLU A 215 -21.37 -3.06 5.42
C GLU A 215 -21.02 -3.34 6.88
N VAL A 216 -19.73 -3.42 7.19
CA VAL A 216 -19.22 -3.67 8.55
C VAL A 216 -18.05 -2.75 8.86
N THR A 217 -17.86 -2.42 10.13
CA THR A 217 -16.75 -1.59 10.60
C THR A 217 -15.55 -2.46 10.98
N ILE A 218 -14.35 -2.11 10.46
CA ILE A 218 -13.09 -2.79 10.76
C ILE A 218 -12.32 -2.05 11.86
N GLY A 219 -12.34 -0.74 11.87
CA GLY A 219 -11.64 0.09 12.85
C GLY A 219 -12.51 1.22 13.36
N ALA A 220 -12.35 1.58 14.63
CA ALA A 220 -13.02 2.74 15.20
C ALA A 220 -12.10 3.96 15.11
N PRO A 221 -12.47 5.05 14.39
CA PRO A 221 -11.72 6.29 14.38
C PRO A 221 -11.52 6.84 15.79
N ARG A 222 -10.32 7.30 16.11
CA ARG A 222 -9.97 7.85 17.43
C ARG A 222 -9.23 9.15 17.24
N GLY A 223 -9.54 10.15 18.03
CA GLY A 223 -8.85 11.43 18.04
C GLY A 223 -9.77 12.62 18.24
N ALA A 224 -9.19 13.76 18.54
CA ALA A 224 -9.89 15.01 18.81
C ALA A 224 -10.19 15.81 17.52
N ASN A 225 -9.42 15.59 16.47
CA ASN A 225 -9.55 16.30 15.19
C ASN A 225 -9.70 15.33 14.00
N GLU A 226 -10.02 15.85 12.82
CA GLU A 226 -10.27 15.06 11.61
C GLU A 226 -9.05 14.26 11.14
N VAL A 227 -7.84 14.79 11.32
CA VAL A 227 -6.59 14.11 10.92
C VAL A 227 -6.32 12.89 11.81
N GLU A 228 -6.51 13.03 13.13
CA GLU A 228 -6.37 11.92 14.08
C GLU A 228 -7.44 10.84 13.87
N ARG A 229 -8.60 11.20 13.33
CA ARG A 229 -9.69 10.28 13.02
C ARG A 229 -9.60 9.60 11.65
N LEU A 230 -8.51 9.85 10.90
CA LEU A 230 -8.27 9.11 9.66
C LEU A 230 -8.14 7.61 9.94
N ALA A 231 -9.05 6.83 9.40
CA ALA A 231 -9.13 5.39 9.63
C ALA A 231 -9.57 4.64 8.36
N ASP A 232 -9.26 5.20 7.17
CA ASP A 232 -9.59 4.55 5.91
C ASP A 232 -8.97 3.16 5.82
N LEU A 233 -9.67 2.24 5.15
CA LEU A 233 -9.11 0.91 4.88
C LEU A 233 -7.97 1.00 3.88
N VAL A 234 -6.86 0.34 4.21
CA VAL A 234 -5.63 0.29 3.42
C VAL A 234 -5.59 -0.99 2.59
N GLY A 235 -5.40 -0.85 1.30
CA GLY A 235 -5.24 -1.98 0.37
C GLY A 235 -3.78 -2.39 0.17
N PRO A 236 -3.55 -3.60 -0.33
CA PRO A 236 -4.53 -4.62 -0.67
C PRO A 236 -5.13 -5.33 0.55
N VAL A 237 -6.20 -6.08 0.36
CA VAL A 237 -6.76 -6.97 1.38
C VAL A 237 -6.19 -8.38 1.26
N LEU A 238 -6.05 -9.07 2.39
CA LEU A 238 -5.94 -10.53 2.37
C LEU A 238 -7.31 -11.14 2.06
N ARG A 239 -7.33 -12.07 1.10
CA ARG A 239 -8.52 -12.86 0.77
C ARG A 239 -8.18 -14.34 0.77
N THR A 240 -8.86 -15.10 1.59
CA THR A 240 -8.70 -16.56 1.70
C THR A 240 -10.05 -17.23 1.98
N GLY A 241 -10.49 -18.10 1.07
CA GLY A 241 -11.84 -18.66 1.12
C GLY A 241 -12.89 -17.56 1.20
N ASP A 242 -13.76 -17.62 2.20
CA ASP A 242 -14.79 -16.61 2.48
C ASP A 242 -14.30 -15.49 3.42
N THR A 243 -13.06 -15.53 3.87
CA THR A 243 -12.50 -14.54 4.77
C THR A 243 -11.77 -13.44 4.01
N VAL A 244 -12.08 -12.19 4.35
CA VAL A 244 -11.35 -10.98 3.89
C VAL A 244 -10.85 -10.23 5.10
N CYS A 245 -9.53 -9.96 5.14
CA CYS A 245 -8.92 -9.19 6.22
C CYS A 245 -8.32 -7.90 5.68
N ALA A 246 -8.46 -6.83 6.45
CA ALA A 246 -7.94 -5.51 6.10
C ALA A 246 -7.41 -4.77 7.32
N ARG A 247 -6.55 -3.79 7.05
CA ARG A 247 -6.15 -2.76 8.04
C ARG A 247 -7.00 -1.53 7.85
N SER A 248 -7.49 -0.98 8.97
CA SER A 248 -7.94 0.39 9.08
C SER A 248 -6.77 1.24 9.57
N PHE A 249 -6.40 2.25 8.81
CA PHE A 249 -5.25 3.12 9.07
C PHE A 249 -5.26 3.62 10.51
N GLN A 250 -4.16 3.42 11.25
CA GLN A 250 -3.96 3.80 12.66
C GLN A 250 -5.05 3.34 13.64
N ALA A 251 -6.06 2.60 13.21
CA ALA A 251 -7.23 2.25 14.02
C ALA A 251 -7.31 0.75 14.35
N GLY A 252 -7.01 -0.14 13.40
CA GLY A 252 -7.08 -1.56 13.69
C GLY A 252 -6.82 -2.49 12.50
N VAL A 253 -6.89 -3.77 12.80
CA VAL A 253 -6.92 -4.88 11.83
C VAL A 253 -8.15 -5.72 12.10
N GLY A 254 -8.82 -6.18 11.07
CA GLY A 254 -9.97 -7.07 11.24
C GLY A 254 -10.19 -7.98 10.04
N CYS A 255 -10.84 -9.10 10.31
CA CYS A 255 -11.27 -10.07 9.33
C CYS A 255 -12.79 -10.19 9.34
N VAL A 256 -13.37 -10.36 8.17
CA VAL A 256 -14.82 -10.55 7.97
C VAL A 256 -15.07 -11.80 7.17
N ASN A 257 -16.20 -12.45 7.43
CA ASN A 257 -16.77 -13.42 6.49
C ASN A 257 -17.49 -12.65 5.39
N ALA A 258 -16.87 -12.57 4.22
CA ALA A 258 -17.35 -11.73 3.10
C ALA A 258 -18.62 -12.28 2.44
N GLU A 259 -18.94 -13.56 2.60
CA GLU A 259 -20.19 -14.16 2.13
C GLU A 259 -21.38 -13.69 2.97
N ARG A 260 -21.20 -13.69 4.30
CA ARG A 260 -22.26 -13.36 5.27
C ARG A 260 -22.30 -11.89 5.64
N GLY A 261 -21.23 -11.12 5.39
CA GLY A 261 -21.11 -9.74 5.86
C GLY A 261 -20.98 -9.64 7.38
N THR A 262 -20.33 -10.60 8.03
CA THR A 262 -20.16 -10.63 9.48
C THR A 262 -18.71 -10.48 9.87
N VAL A 263 -18.44 -9.66 10.88
CA VAL A 263 -17.09 -9.51 11.46
C VAL A 263 -16.72 -10.79 12.19
N ALA A 264 -15.62 -11.42 11.80
CA ALA A 264 -15.06 -12.55 12.53
C ALA A 264 -14.32 -12.06 13.78
N TRP A 265 -13.45 -11.07 13.61
CA TRP A 265 -12.73 -10.40 14.70
C TRP A 265 -12.19 -9.05 14.27
N THR A 266 -11.91 -8.20 15.25
CA THR A 266 -11.14 -6.96 15.10
C THR A 266 -10.15 -6.81 16.24
N LYS A 267 -8.97 -6.23 15.96
CA LYS A 267 -7.95 -5.86 16.96
C LYS A 267 -7.60 -4.40 16.79
N THR A 268 -7.65 -3.66 17.89
CA THR A 268 -7.21 -2.26 17.91
C THR A 268 -5.69 -2.20 17.95
N ILE A 269 -5.08 -1.91 16.81
CA ILE A 269 -3.63 -1.78 16.67
C ILE A 269 -3.32 -0.76 15.56
N GLY A 270 -2.57 0.27 15.88
CA GLY A 270 -2.13 1.27 14.90
C GLY A 270 -1.26 0.64 13.82
N GLY A 271 -1.10 1.36 12.70
CA GLY A 271 -0.24 0.96 11.60
C GLY A 271 -0.69 1.57 10.28
N THR A 272 0.22 1.65 9.33
CA THR A 272 0.04 2.37 8.06
C THR A 272 -0.01 1.45 6.84
N GLY A 273 0.68 0.29 6.91
CA GLY A 273 0.76 -0.69 5.82
C GLY A 273 -0.41 -1.68 5.85
N ALA A 274 -0.76 -2.23 4.69
CA ALA A 274 -1.74 -3.30 4.60
C ALA A 274 -1.28 -4.57 5.33
N VAL A 275 -2.23 -5.45 5.63
CA VAL A 275 -1.96 -6.81 6.13
C VAL A 275 -2.01 -7.80 4.98
N ASN A 276 -1.31 -8.91 5.13
CA ASN A 276 -1.37 -10.04 4.22
C ASN A 276 -1.21 -11.34 5.01
N GLY A 277 -1.37 -12.47 4.36
CA GLY A 277 -1.29 -13.75 5.05
C GLY A 277 -1.67 -14.92 4.16
N ASP A 278 -2.18 -15.96 4.80
CA ASP A 278 -2.69 -17.15 4.13
C ASP A 278 -3.99 -17.65 4.82
N GLY A 279 -4.40 -18.88 4.55
CA GLY A 279 -5.61 -19.44 5.15
C GLY A 279 -5.58 -19.58 6.68
N SER A 280 -4.40 -19.53 7.31
CA SER A 280 -4.23 -19.80 8.74
C SER A 280 -3.75 -18.57 9.54
N GLN A 281 -3.02 -17.65 8.93
CA GLN A 281 -2.36 -16.54 9.59
C GLN A 281 -2.50 -15.22 8.83
N VAL A 282 -2.65 -14.13 9.60
CA VAL A 282 -2.60 -12.75 9.11
C VAL A 282 -1.35 -12.10 9.70
N PHE A 283 -0.59 -11.39 8.87
CA PHE A 283 0.64 -10.69 9.27
C PHE A 283 0.54 -9.20 9.00
N GLY A 284 1.16 -8.42 9.85
CA GLY A 284 1.28 -6.97 9.66
C GLY A 284 2.26 -6.36 10.65
N ALA A 285 2.64 -5.11 10.36
CA ALA A 285 3.45 -4.31 11.26
C ALA A 285 2.59 -3.18 11.87
N ASP A 286 2.88 -2.78 13.13
CA ASP A 286 2.27 -1.60 13.74
C ASP A 286 2.98 -0.30 13.31
N ALA A 287 2.59 0.84 13.89
CA ALA A 287 3.15 2.15 13.58
C ALA A 287 4.63 2.30 13.96
N SER A 288 5.16 1.40 14.77
CA SER A 288 6.58 1.35 15.16
C SER A 288 7.34 0.22 14.47
N ASP A 289 6.72 -0.44 13.50
CA ASP A 289 7.25 -1.61 12.78
C ASP A 289 7.41 -2.87 13.66
N ARG A 290 6.66 -2.98 14.76
CA ARG A 290 6.53 -4.25 15.48
C ARG A 290 5.70 -5.19 14.64
N LEU A 291 6.26 -6.36 14.31
CA LEU A 291 5.58 -7.41 13.57
C LEU A 291 4.61 -8.16 14.46
N THR A 292 3.48 -8.53 13.92
CA THR A 292 2.50 -9.39 14.60
C THR A 292 1.91 -10.40 13.62
N ALA A 293 1.77 -11.64 14.08
CA ALA A 293 1.00 -12.69 13.43
C ALA A 293 -0.24 -12.99 14.27
N TRP A 294 -1.39 -13.02 13.60
CA TRP A 294 -2.69 -13.39 14.19
C TRP A 294 -3.23 -14.64 13.51
N LYS A 295 -3.99 -15.44 14.24
CA LYS A 295 -4.81 -16.48 13.63
C LYS A 295 -5.90 -15.85 12.77
N THR A 296 -6.12 -16.39 11.57
CA THR A 296 -7.12 -15.86 10.63
C THR A 296 -8.55 -16.04 11.14
N ASP A 297 -8.84 -17.07 11.92
CA ASP A 297 -10.18 -17.43 12.39
C ASP A 297 -10.70 -16.55 13.54
N ASN A 298 -9.83 -16.17 14.50
CA ASN A 298 -10.24 -15.52 15.75
C ASN A 298 -9.36 -14.31 16.17
N GLY A 299 -8.28 -14.05 15.42
CA GLY A 299 -7.38 -12.92 15.69
C GLY A 299 -6.49 -13.10 16.93
N ASP A 300 -6.37 -14.31 17.48
CA ASP A 300 -5.41 -14.57 18.55
C ASP A 300 -3.99 -14.30 18.07
N VAL A 301 -3.20 -13.62 18.89
CA VAL A 301 -1.79 -13.35 18.60
C VAL A 301 -1.02 -14.66 18.72
N MET A 302 -0.35 -15.05 17.65
CA MET A 302 0.53 -16.21 17.62
C MET A 302 1.94 -15.87 18.06
N TRP A 303 2.45 -14.75 17.56
CA TRP A 303 3.74 -14.20 17.92
C TRP A 303 3.83 -12.70 17.61
N THR A 304 4.78 -12.04 18.26
CA THR A 304 5.21 -10.67 17.96
C THR A 304 6.73 -10.62 17.83
N SER A 305 7.26 -9.68 17.03
CA SER A 305 8.70 -9.48 16.91
C SER A 305 9.03 -7.99 16.80
N GLU A 306 10.02 -7.55 17.55
CA GLU A 306 10.57 -6.19 17.53
C GLU A 306 11.88 -6.09 16.73
N ALA A 307 12.19 -7.11 15.92
CA ALA A 307 13.44 -7.18 15.17
C ALA A 307 13.61 -6.06 14.14
N LEU A 308 12.51 -5.49 13.64
CA LEU A 308 12.50 -4.48 12.57
C LEU A 308 11.97 -3.10 13.00
N MET A 309 11.99 -2.79 14.29
CA MET A 309 11.48 -1.51 14.79
C MET A 309 12.07 -0.32 14.03
N PHE A 310 11.19 0.61 13.61
CA PHE A 310 11.49 1.90 12.96
C PHE A 310 12.22 1.80 11.62
N ARG A 311 11.94 0.76 10.82
CA ARG A 311 12.54 0.57 9.48
C ARG A 311 11.65 1.00 8.32
N GLY A 312 10.43 1.49 8.59
CA GLY A 312 9.50 1.93 7.55
C GLY A 312 9.03 0.78 6.67
N LEU A 313 8.42 -0.22 7.28
CA LEU A 313 8.01 -1.44 6.61
C LEU A 313 6.81 -1.22 5.69
N GLY A 314 6.86 -1.86 4.52
CA GLY A 314 5.72 -2.04 3.61
C GLY A 314 4.79 -3.17 4.04
N ALA A 315 3.77 -3.45 3.21
CA ALA A 315 2.91 -4.61 3.40
C ALA A 315 3.71 -5.92 3.25
N PRO A 316 3.40 -6.97 4.06
CA PRO A 316 4.09 -8.25 3.95
C PRO A 316 3.63 -9.07 2.74
N ALA A 317 4.43 -10.08 2.39
CA ALA A 317 4.03 -11.19 1.52
C ALA A 317 4.33 -12.53 2.21
N VAL A 318 3.62 -13.59 1.82
CA VAL A 318 3.86 -14.95 2.32
C VAL A 318 4.33 -15.82 1.17
N VAL A 319 5.49 -16.44 1.31
CA VAL A 319 6.10 -17.29 0.29
C VAL A 319 6.96 -18.38 0.94
N ALA A 320 6.91 -19.61 0.43
CA ALA A 320 7.75 -20.74 0.84
C ALA A 320 7.86 -20.92 2.38
N GLY A 321 6.72 -20.81 3.10
CA GLY A 321 6.70 -20.97 4.55
C GLY A 321 7.23 -19.78 5.35
N SER A 322 7.59 -18.69 4.70
CA SER A 322 8.06 -17.45 5.32
C SER A 322 7.07 -16.31 5.15
N VAL A 323 7.09 -15.36 6.09
CA VAL A 323 6.53 -14.02 5.90
C VAL A 323 7.68 -13.05 5.61
N VAL A 324 7.50 -12.18 4.62
CA VAL A 324 8.54 -11.28 4.10
C VAL A 324 8.07 -9.84 4.21
N PHE A 325 8.91 -8.97 4.76
CA PHE A 325 8.70 -7.53 4.84
C PHE A 325 9.81 -6.81 4.08
N GLY A 326 9.45 -5.83 3.26
CA GLY A 326 10.39 -4.89 2.68
C GLY A 326 10.51 -3.62 3.51
N ASP A 327 11.70 -3.05 3.62
CA ASP A 327 11.97 -1.84 4.39
C ASP A 327 12.26 -0.61 3.49
N GLN A 328 12.43 0.55 4.14
CA GLN A 328 12.74 1.81 3.46
C GLN A 328 14.15 1.86 2.82
N ASP A 329 15.05 0.96 3.23
CA ASP A 329 16.42 0.88 2.74
C ASP A 329 16.57 -0.18 1.62
N GLY A 330 15.45 -0.74 1.15
CA GLY A 330 15.43 -1.72 0.06
C GLY A 330 15.87 -3.12 0.48
N THR A 331 15.74 -3.47 1.74
CA THR A 331 16.04 -4.80 2.24
C THR A 331 14.76 -5.62 2.43
N LEU A 332 14.77 -6.85 1.97
CA LEU A 332 13.76 -7.86 2.25
C LEU A 332 14.16 -8.67 3.47
N HIS A 333 13.28 -8.79 4.44
CA HIS A 333 13.47 -9.52 5.68
C HIS A 333 12.51 -10.71 5.73
N PHE A 334 13.05 -11.92 5.81
CA PHE A 334 12.30 -13.17 5.85
C PHE A 334 12.23 -13.69 7.28
N PHE A 335 11.04 -14.07 7.70
CA PHE A 335 10.76 -14.63 9.03
C PHE A 335 10.00 -15.95 8.91
N THR A 336 10.24 -16.88 9.85
CA THR A 336 9.42 -18.09 9.97
C THR A 336 7.96 -17.70 10.25
N ARG A 337 7.01 -18.27 9.52
CA ARG A 337 5.58 -18.04 9.77
C ARG A 337 5.15 -18.49 11.16
N ALA A 338 5.72 -19.59 11.64
CA ALA A 338 5.31 -20.22 12.89
C ALA A 338 5.72 -19.42 14.14
N LYS A 339 6.90 -18.77 14.11
CA LYS A 339 7.50 -18.17 15.32
C LYS A 339 7.98 -16.74 15.15
N GLY A 340 8.04 -16.21 13.91
CA GLY A 340 8.61 -14.87 13.67
C GLY A 340 10.11 -14.79 13.87
N GLU A 341 10.85 -15.89 13.69
CA GLU A 341 12.30 -15.95 13.76
C GLU A 341 12.91 -15.50 12.42
N SER A 342 13.95 -14.67 12.44
CA SER A 342 14.63 -14.18 11.23
C SER A 342 15.34 -15.32 10.49
N GLN A 343 15.10 -15.46 9.17
CA GLN A 343 15.63 -16.52 8.33
C GLN A 343 16.59 -16.02 7.23
N ALA A 344 16.28 -14.87 6.63
CA ALA A 344 17.11 -14.32 5.55
C ALA A 344 16.93 -12.80 5.45
N ARG A 345 17.94 -12.16 4.87
CA ARG A 345 17.91 -10.75 4.43
C ARG A 345 18.49 -10.66 3.03
N VAL A 346 17.77 -9.97 2.15
CA VAL A 346 18.18 -9.79 0.76
C VAL A 346 18.09 -8.33 0.40
N ALA A 347 19.20 -7.73 0.01
CA ALA A 347 19.23 -6.37 -0.50
C ALA A 347 18.73 -6.32 -1.94
N THR A 348 18.03 -5.24 -2.29
CA THR A 348 17.62 -4.90 -3.66
C THR A 348 18.55 -3.82 -4.23
N ASP A 349 18.02 -2.68 -4.61
CA ASP A 349 18.76 -1.55 -5.18
C ASP A 349 18.99 -0.39 -4.17
N GLY A 350 18.70 -0.61 -2.90
CA GLY A 350 18.85 0.38 -1.83
C GLY A 350 17.73 1.41 -1.76
N SER A 351 16.68 1.28 -2.57
CA SER A 351 15.52 2.16 -2.50
C SER A 351 14.31 1.47 -1.87
N ALA A 352 13.43 2.25 -1.22
CA ALA A 352 12.34 1.75 -0.40
C ALA A 352 11.43 0.74 -1.12
N ILE A 353 11.07 -0.32 -0.42
CA ILE A 353 10.08 -1.33 -0.83
C ILE A 353 8.75 -0.98 -0.16
N SER A 354 8.07 0.05 -0.67
CA SER A 354 6.76 0.51 -0.16
C SER A 354 5.58 -0.07 -0.94
N ILE A 355 5.85 -0.68 -2.08
CA ILE A 355 4.85 -1.34 -2.93
C ILE A 355 4.65 -2.76 -2.40
N PRO A 356 3.38 -3.19 -2.17
CA PRO A 356 3.12 -4.53 -1.68
C PRO A 356 3.73 -5.59 -2.60
N PRO A 357 4.62 -6.48 -2.10
CA PRO A 357 5.15 -7.57 -2.91
C PRO A 357 4.05 -8.54 -3.31
N VAL A 358 4.21 -9.20 -4.45
CA VAL A 358 3.29 -10.23 -4.91
C VAL A 358 4.01 -11.56 -5.10
N VAL A 359 3.27 -12.66 -4.98
CA VAL A 359 3.81 -14.01 -5.16
C VAL A 359 3.13 -14.67 -6.33
N VAL A 360 3.93 -15.16 -7.27
CA VAL A 360 3.43 -15.87 -8.45
C VAL A 360 4.37 -17.02 -8.84
N GLY A 361 3.82 -18.23 -8.99
CA GLY A 361 4.63 -19.41 -9.34
C GLY A 361 5.77 -19.72 -8.35
N GLY A 362 5.58 -19.38 -7.07
CA GLY A 362 6.61 -19.54 -6.03
C GLY A 362 7.74 -18.49 -6.08
N LEU A 363 7.63 -17.48 -6.97
CA LEU A 363 8.51 -16.32 -7.02
C LEU A 363 7.93 -15.19 -6.19
N LEU A 364 8.77 -14.56 -5.37
CA LEU A 364 8.49 -13.29 -4.71
C LEU A 364 8.88 -12.16 -5.67
N ILE A 365 7.91 -11.37 -6.10
CA ILE A 365 8.10 -10.23 -6.98
C ILE A 365 8.06 -8.95 -6.16
N VAL A 366 9.07 -8.12 -6.33
CA VAL A 366 9.27 -6.88 -5.56
C VAL A 366 9.52 -5.71 -6.50
N VAL A 367 8.84 -4.60 -6.25
CA VAL A 367 9.08 -3.33 -6.93
C VAL A 367 9.59 -2.30 -5.94
N THR A 368 10.69 -1.63 -6.28
CA THR A 368 11.28 -0.57 -5.47
C THR A 368 10.88 0.82 -5.97
N ARG A 369 11.06 1.84 -5.15
CA ARG A 369 10.72 3.23 -5.52
C ARG A 369 11.56 3.78 -6.67
N SER A 370 12.79 3.31 -6.85
CA SER A 370 13.62 3.67 -8.00
C SER A 370 13.20 2.96 -9.30
N GLY A 371 12.29 1.98 -9.20
CA GLY A 371 11.75 1.23 -10.33
C GLY A 371 12.48 -0.07 -10.61
N GLY A 372 13.27 -0.56 -9.70
CA GLY A 372 13.80 -1.92 -9.74
C GLY A 372 12.63 -2.91 -9.62
N LEU A 373 12.55 -3.86 -10.53
CA LEU A 373 11.63 -5.00 -10.51
C LEU A 373 12.45 -6.27 -10.35
N PHE A 374 12.25 -6.97 -9.24
CA PHE A 374 13.05 -8.13 -8.83
C PHE A 374 12.17 -9.35 -8.63
N ALA A 375 12.68 -10.52 -9.01
CA ALA A 375 12.10 -11.80 -8.65
C ALA A 375 13.10 -12.63 -7.84
N PHE A 376 12.64 -13.16 -6.72
CA PHE A 376 13.41 -14.03 -5.84
C PHE A 376 12.72 -15.37 -5.67
N ARG A 377 13.51 -16.44 -5.56
CA ARG A 377 13.04 -17.78 -5.24
C ARG A 377 13.58 -18.18 -3.86
N PRO A 378 12.75 -18.10 -2.82
CA PRO A 378 13.09 -18.68 -1.53
C PRO A 378 12.98 -20.21 -1.62
N SER A 379 13.84 -20.93 -0.89
CA SER A 379 13.89 -22.41 -0.87
C SER A 379 13.75 -22.97 0.54
#